data_b9bd0c9fca89227fbfd64a56f65ac871
#
_entry.id   b9bd0c9fca89227fbfd64a56f65ac871
#
_cell.length_a   1.000
_cell.length_b   1.000
_cell.length_c   1.000
_cell.angle_alpha   90.00
_cell.angle_beta   90.00
_cell.angle_gamma   90.00
#
_symmetry.space_group_name_H-M   'P 1'
#
loop_
_entity.id
_entity.type
_entity.pdbx_description
1 polymer ?
#
loop_
_entity_poly.entity_id
_entity_poly.type
_entity_poly.pdbx_seq_one_letter_code
_entity_poly.pdbx_strand_id
1 'polypeptide(L)'
;MNINRNALLTSSFLQKVVLLSMKIIVPFLLLFLFVQPLQSQDLSKHHWKNRLILLLTEDLEDENFTSQLKELENGIKGLEERNVIVYRVFEHKMKLGLAKDTDWTAATNLYKKFDTNGSPFEIYLIGLDGKIKMQDTNCVSMDKILDLIDSMPMRKN
;
A
#
# COMPACT_ATOMS: atom_id res chain seq x y z
N MET A 1 72.97 -2.67 -14.89
CA MET A 1 71.72 -2.98 -14.15
C MET A 1 70.61 -2.12 -14.68
N ASN A 2 69.90 -2.61 -15.75
CA ASN A 2 68.83 -1.88 -16.39
C ASN A 2 67.50 -2.16 -15.68
N ILE A 3 67.15 -1.29 -14.78
CA ILE A 3 65.82 -1.35 -14.11
C ILE A 3 64.75 -0.99 -15.15
N ASN A 4 63.85 -1.90 -15.38
CA ASN A 4 62.83 -1.86 -16.39
C ASN A 4 61.86 -0.67 -16.19
N ARG A 5 62.19 0.51 -16.69
CA ARG A 5 61.42 1.76 -16.57
C ARG A 5 59.98 1.61 -17.14
N ASN A 6 59.76 0.64 -18.02
CA ASN A 6 58.46 0.38 -18.62
C ASN A 6 57.48 -0.28 -17.65
N ALA A 7 57.98 -1.11 -16.68
CA ALA A 7 57.13 -1.74 -15.67
C ALA A 7 56.58 -0.74 -14.65
N LEU A 8 57.33 0.31 -14.33
CA LEU A 8 56.91 1.36 -13.40
C LEU A 8 55.86 2.31 -14.03
N LEU A 9 55.99 2.57 -15.33
CA LEU A 9 55.03 3.44 -16.06
C LEU A 9 53.67 2.72 -16.24
N THR A 10 53.67 1.42 -16.52
CA THR A 10 52.44 0.63 -16.67
C THR A 10 51.69 0.48 -15.35
N SER A 11 52.40 0.31 -14.21
CA SER A 11 51.75 0.22 -12.90
C SER A 11 51.08 1.55 -12.47
N SER A 12 51.76 2.67 -12.72
CA SER A 12 51.20 4.01 -12.43
C SER A 12 49.99 4.35 -13.31
N PHE A 13 50.03 3.95 -14.55
CA PHE A 13 48.89 4.15 -15.48
C PHE A 13 47.68 3.31 -15.08
N LEU A 14 47.90 2.03 -14.76
CA LEU A 14 46.82 1.13 -14.29
C LEU A 14 46.19 1.63 -12.98
N GLN A 15 46.98 2.11 -12.04
CA GLN A 15 46.45 2.68 -10.79
C GLN A 15 45.57 3.92 -11.06
N LYS A 16 45.98 4.80 -11.97
CA LYS A 16 45.15 5.97 -12.33
C LYS A 16 43.84 5.60 -13.01
N VAL A 17 43.88 4.60 -13.86
CA VAL A 17 42.65 4.09 -14.54
C VAL A 17 41.69 3.46 -13.53
N VAL A 18 42.19 2.66 -12.59
CA VAL A 18 41.39 2.03 -11.53
C VAL A 18 40.77 3.09 -10.61
N LEU A 19 41.57 4.09 -10.19
CA LEU A 19 41.08 5.19 -9.35
C LEU A 19 40.01 6.06 -10.06
N LEU A 20 40.17 6.27 -11.36
CA LEU A 20 39.23 7.03 -12.15
C LEU A 20 37.90 6.25 -12.32
N SER A 21 37.98 4.94 -12.58
CA SER A 21 36.78 4.09 -12.68
C SER A 21 36.04 3.97 -11.34
N MET A 22 36.75 3.86 -10.22
CA MET A 22 36.13 3.87 -8.89
C MET A 22 35.37 5.19 -8.61
N LYS A 23 35.90 6.34 -9.03
CA LYS A 23 35.24 7.64 -8.85
C LYS A 23 33.91 7.75 -9.61
N ILE A 24 33.74 6.98 -10.67
CA ILE A 24 32.48 6.95 -11.46
C ILE A 24 31.55 5.84 -10.98
N ILE A 25 32.08 4.68 -10.67
CA ILE A 25 31.28 3.50 -10.26
C ILE A 25 30.63 3.70 -8.89
N VAL A 26 31.35 4.27 -7.91
CA VAL A 26 30.84 4.48 -6.56
C VAL A 26 29.62 5.41 -6.52
N PRO A 27 29.62 6.61 -7.13
CA PRO A 27 28.43 7.46 -7.15
C PRO A 27 27.28 6.86 -7.96
N PHE A 28 27.56 6.08 -9.01
CA PHE A 28 26.55 5.39 -9.79
C PHE A 28 25.89 4.25 -9.00
N LEU A 29 26.66 3.51 -8.22
CA LEU A 29 26.17 2.48 -7.31
C LEU A 29 25.34 3.09 -6.16
N LEU A 30 25.78 4.24 -5.62
CA LEU A 30 25.03 4.99 -4.61
C LEU A 30 23.70 5.52 -5.16
N LEU A 31 23.66 6.00 -6.40
CA LEU A 31 22.42 6.44 -7.06
C LEU A 31 21.42 5.29 -7.21
N PHE A 32 21.90 4.07 -7.47
CA PHE A 32 21.06 2.88 -7.60
C PHE A 32 20.40 2.45 -6.27
N LEU A 33 21.02 2.75 -5.13
CA LEU A 33 20.47 2.47 -3.80
C LEU A 33 19.28 3.36 -3.42
N PHE A 34 19.08 4.50 -4.11
CA PHE A 34 17.96 5.41 -3.87
C PHE A 34 16.73 5.15 -4.77
N VAL A 35 16.81 4.24 -5.71
CA VAL A 35 15.65 3.80 -6.51
C VAL A 35 14.84 2.80 -5.68
N GLN A 36 14.10 3.31 -4.69
CA GLN A 36 13.05 2.51 -4.04
C GLN A 36 11.90 2.36 -5.03
N PRO A 37 11.46 1.13 -5.35
CA PRO A 37 10.23 0.98 -6.12
C PRO A 37 9.11 1.64 -5.34
N LEU A 38 8.47 2.67 -5.90
CA LEU A 38 7.18 3.15 -5.41
C LEU A 38 6.21 1.97 -5.55
N GLN A 39 5.99 1.25 -4.46
CA GLN A 39 4.93 0.23 -4.41
C GLN A 39 3.58 0.95 -4.47
N SER A 40 3.07 1.09 -5.69
CA SER A 40 1.67 1.38 -5.90
C SER A 40 0.87 0.25 -5.26
N GLN A 41 0.09 0.56 -4.23
CA GLN A 41 -0.80 -0.44 -3.61
C GLN A 41 -1.88 -0.81 -4.61
N ASP A 42 -1.61 -1.91 -5.34
CA ASP A 42 -2.51 -2.42 -6.35
C ASP A 42 -3.58 -3.31 -5.69
N LEU A 43 -4.82 -2.83 -5.68
CA LEU A 43 -5.98 -3.58 -5.20
C LEU A 43 -6.43 -4.66 -6.20
N SER A 44 -5.88 -4.68 -7.41
CA SER A 44 -6.26 -5.66 -8.45
C SER A 44 -5.96 -7.10 -8.06
N LYS A 45 -4.99 -7.31 -7.18
CA LYS A 45 -4.67 -8.63 -6.61
C LYS A 45 -5.85 -9.31 -5.90
N HIS A 46 -6.86 -8.53 -5.50
CA HIS A 46 -8.08 -8.99 -4.83
C HIS A 46 -9.24 -9.28 -5.80
N HIS A 47 -9.11 -8.93 -7.09
CA HIS A 47 -10.15 -9.18 -8.08
C HIS A 47 -10.54 -10.66 -8.08
N TRP A 48 -11.83 -10.92 -7.99
CA TRP A 48 -12.46 -12.24 -7.97
C TRP A 48 -12.06 -13.15 -6.79
N LYS A 49 -11.32 -12.61 -5.82
CA LYS A 49 -10.87 -13.34 -4.63
C LYS A 49 -11.51 -12.80 -3.36
N ASN A 50 -11.43 -11.48 -3.19
CA ASN A 50 -11.85 -10.81 -1.98
C ASN A 50 -12.71 -9.59 -2.29
N ARG A 51 -13.68 -9.33 -1.44
CA ARG A 51 -14.30 -8.01 -1.33
C ARG A 51 -13.43 -7.13 -0.44
N LEU A 52 -13.50 -5.82 -0.63
CA LEU A 52 -12.69 -4.90 0.17
C LEU A 52 -13.58 -3.88 0.87
N ILE A 53 -13.24 -3.59 2.11
CA ILE A 53 -13.70 -2.39 2.80
C ILE A 53 -12.49 -1.48 2.92
N LEU A 54 -12.60 -0.24 2.44
CA LEU A 54 -11.60 0.80 2.64
C LEU A 54 -12.18 1.82 3.60
N LEU A 55 -11.48 2.08 4.70
CA LEU A 55 -11.77 3.17 5.61
C LEU A 55 -10.71 4.25 5.38
N LEU A 56 -11.09 5.38 4.84
CA LEU A 56 -10.22 6.54 4.66
C LEU A 56 -10.49 7.52 5.80
N THR A 57 -9.44 8.07 6.38
CA THR A 57 -9.57 9.14 7.37
C THR A 57 -8.36 10.06 7.34
N GLU A 58 -8.58 11.34 7.65
CA GLU A 58 -7.54 12.33 7.92
C GLU A 58 -7.18 12.39 9.41
N ASP A 59 -8.08 11.90 10.27
CA ASP A 59 -7.88 11.85 11.73
C ASP A 59 -8.26 10.46 12.28
N LEU A 60 -7.32 9.82 12.97
CA LEU A 60 -7.52 8.52 13.60
C LEU A 60 -8.47 8.57 14.82
N GLU A 61 -8.72 9.77 15.35
CA GLU A 61 -9.66 10.01 16.46
C GLU A 61 -11.06 10.45 15.95
N ASP A 62 -11.25 10.53 14.63
CA ASP A 62 -12.56 10.86 14.05
C ASP A 62 -13.65 9.92 14.56
N GLU A 63 -14.81 10.49 14.95
CA GLU A 63 -15.91 9.74 15.58
C GLU A 63 -16.51 8.69 14.64
N ASN A 64 -16.67 9.01 13.35
CA ASN A 64 -17.18 8.07 12.36
C ASN A 64 -16.19 6.93 12.12
N PHE A 65 -14.88 7.25 12.03
CA PHE A 65 -13.83 6.26 11.86
C PHE A 65 -13.78 5.29 13.04
N THR A 66 -13.75 5.80 14.27
CA THR A 66 -13.67 4.98 15.50
C THR A 66 -14.92 4.15 15.72
N SER A 67 -16.09 4.71 15.40
CA SER A 67 -17.38 3.98 15.45
C SER A 67 -17.43 2.88 14.39
N GLN A 68 -16.99 3.17 13.16
CA GLN A 68 -16.94 2.18 12.10
C GLN A 68 -15.99 1.02 12.42
N LEU A 69 -14.85 1.29 13.06
CA LEU A 69 -13.96 0.22 13.51
C LEU A 69 -14.66 -0.72 14.49
N LYS A 70 -15.42 -0.20 15.46
CA LYS A 70 -16.17 -1.02 16.42
C LYS A 70 -17.24 -1.86 15.74
N GLU A 71 -17.97 -1.29 14.76
CA GLU A 71 -18.96 -2.01 13.96
C GLU A 71 -18.31 -3.21 13.23
N LEU A 72 -17.18 -2.99 12.57
CA LEU A 72 -16.47 -4.04 11.83
C LEU A 72 -15.84 -5.09 12.77
N GLU A 73 -15.30 -4.67 13.92
CA GLU A 73 -14.77 -5.59 14.93
C GLU A 73 -15.86 -6.51 15.48
N ASN A 74 -17.05 -5.98 15.77
CA ASN A 74 -18.21 -6.75 16.24
C ASN A 74 -18.69 -7.76 15.18
N GLY A 75 -18.58 -7.43 13.91
CA GLY A 75 -19.01 -8.26 12.78
C GLY A 75 -17.91 -9.07 12.11
N ILE A 76 -16.73 -9.22 12.70
CA ILE A 76 -15.54 -9.78 12.04
C ILE A 76 -15.80 -11.17 11.43
N LYS A 77 -16.54 -12.04 12.10
CA LYS A 77 -16.90 -13.37 11.58
C LYS A 77 -17.71 -13.29 10.29
N GLY A 78 -18.70 -12.38 10.23
CA GLY A 78 -19.49 -12.15 9.05
C GLY A 78 -18.68 -11.62 7.86
N LEU A 79 -17.65 -10.83 8.12
CA LEU A 79 -16.71 -10.35 7.10
C LEU A 79 -15.82 -11.49 6.59
N GLU A 80 -15.28 -12.33 7.48
CA GLU A 80 -14.45 -13.48 7.15
C GLU A 80 -15.19 -14.49 6.28
N GLU A 81 -16.44 -14.85 6.65
CA GLU A 81 -17.31 -15.76 5.89
C GLU A 81 -17.56 -15.28 4.44
N ARG A 82 -17.50 -13.97 4.21
CA ARG A 82 -17.72 -13.34 2.89
C ARG A 82 -16.45 -12.94 2.18
N ASN A 83 -15.29 -13.41 2.68
CA ASN A 83 -13.96 -13.08 2.15
C ASN A 83 -13.74 -11.56 2.02
N VAL A 84 -14.12 -10.80 3.05
CA VAL A 84 -13.92 -9.35 3.09
C VAL A 84 -12.59 -9.02 3.74
N ILE A 85 -11.80 -8.19 3.09
CA ILE A 85 -10.55 -7.64 3.62
C ILE A 85 -10.76 -6.16 3.91
N VAL A 86 -10.35 -5.73 5.11
CA VAL A 86 -10.44 -4.33 5.52
C VAL A 86 -9.10 -3.65 5.37
N TYR A 87 -9.09 -2.46 4.77
CA TYR A 87 -7.96 -1.55 4.69
C TYR A 87 -8.30 -0.27 5.44
N ARG A 88 -7.46 0.12 6.39
CA ARG A 88 -7.51 1.42 7.07
C ARG A 88 -6.47 2.32 6.42
N VAL A 89 -6.89 3.38 5.78
CA VAL A 89 -6.05 4.25 4.96
C VAL A 89 -6.01 5.64 5.59
N PHE A 90 -4.81 6.12 5.85
CA PHE A 90 -4.56 7.44 6.43
C PHE A 90 -3.48 8.13 5.59
N GLU A 91 -3.84 9.20 4.89
CA GLU A 91 -2.95 9.99 4.02
C GLU A 91 -1.96 9.15 3.16
N HIS A 92 -0.77 8.89 3.71
CA HIS A 92 0.32 8.21 3.01
C HIS A 92 0.62 6.81 3.53
N LYS A 93 -0.20 6.30 4.45
CA LYS A 93 0.01 5.00 5.09
C LYS A 93 -1.31 4.23 5.22
N MET A 94 -1.20 2.92 5.32
CA MET A 94 -2.34 2.04 5.53
C MET A 94 -2.02 0.93 6.51
N LYS A 95 -3.07 0.38 7.10
CA LYS A 95 -3.05 -0.89 7.84
C LYS A 95 -3.98 -1.89 7.18
N LEU A 96 -3.58 -3.16 7.18
CA LEU A 96 -4.40 -4.27 6.74
C LEU A 96 -5.09 -4.92 7.92
N GLY A 97 -6.38 -5.20 7.78
CA GLY A 97 -7.19 -5.85 8.82
C GLY A 97 -7.61 -4.92 9.95
N LEU A 98 -8.26 -5.49 10.96
CA LEU A 98 -8.77 -4.78 12.13
C LEU A 98 -7.86 -4.93 13.35
N ALA A 99 -6.90 -5.88 13.35
CA ALA A 99 -6.00 -6.11 14.46
C ALA A 99 -5.20 -4.86 14.82
N LYS A 100 -5.04 -4.62 16.14
CA LYS A 100 -4.32 -3.45 16.66
C LYS A 100 -2.82 -3.53 16.40
N ASP A 101 -2.26 -4.73 16.38
CA ASP A 101 -0.81 -5.01 16.31
C ASP A 101 -0.26 -5.06 14.87
N THR A 102 -1.06 -4.73 13.86
CA THR A 102 -0.56 -4.62 12.48
C THR A 102 0.23 -3.34 12.29
N ASP A 103 1.36 -3.44 11.60
CA ASP A 103 2.19 -2.28 11.28
C ASP A 103 1.57 -1.40 10.19
N TRP A 104 1.87 -0.10 10.26
CA TRP A 104 1.56 0.82 9.18
C TRP A 104 2.52 0.61 8.01
N THR A 105 1.98 0.46 6.82
CA THR A 105 2.74 0.37 5.57
C THR A 105 2.50 1.61 4.71
N ALA A 106 3.48 1.99 3.89
CA ALA A 106 3.33 3.14 2.99
C ALA A 106 2.23 2.90 1.95
N ALA A 107 1.37 3.89 1.73
CA ALA A 107 0.25 3.84 0.79
C ALA A 107 0.06 5.17 0.06
N THR A 108 1.09 5.65 -0.60
CA THR A 108 1.22 7.00 -1.14
C THR A 108 0.11 7.43 -2.11
N ASN A 109 -0.52 6.48 -2.81
CA ASN A 109 -1.50 6.80 -3.84
C ASN A 109 -2.92 6.31 -3.54
N LEU A 110 -3.08 5.46 -2.50
CA LEU A 110 -4.37 4.85 -2.22
C LEU A 110 -5.38 5.87 -1.70
N TYR A 111 -4.98 6.71 -0.76
CA TYR A 111 -5.80 7.78 -0.22
C TYR A 111 -6.29 8.72 -1.34
N LYS A 112 -5.36 9.30 -2.09
CA LYS A 112 -5.69 10.23 -3.18
C LYS A 112 -6.58 9.63 -4.29
N LYS A 113 -6.50 8.32 -4.49
CA LYS A 113 -7.31 7.63 -5.50
C LYS A 113 -8.79 7.57 -5.11
N PHE A 114 -9.08 7.51 -3.83
CA PHE A 114 -10.43 7.34 -3.29
C PHE A 114 -10.96 8.60 -2.60
N ASP A 115 -10.09 9.48 -2.11
CA ASP A 115 -10.49 10.78 -1.55
C ASP A 115 -11.06 11.68 -2.65
N THR A 116 -12.37 11.62 -2.82
CA THR A 116 -13.07 12.35 -3.87
C THR A 116 -13.79 13.60 -3.39
N ASN A 117 -14.05 13.71 -2.08
CA ASN A 117 -14.95 14.73 -1.52
C ASN A 117 -14.29 15.60 -0.44
N GLY A 118 -13.05 15.33 -0.02
CA GLY A 118 -12.39 16.05 1.08
C GLY A 118 -13.15 15.87 2.41
N SER A 119 -13.77 14.72 2.62
CA SER A 119 -14.44 14.38 3.87
C SER A 119 -13.43 13.84 4.87
N PRO A 120 -13.51 14.20 6.17
CA PRO A 120 -12.60 13.70 7.19
C PRO A 120 -12.64 12.18 7.37
N PHE A 121 -13.76 11.55 6.97
CA PHE A 121 -13.94 10.11 6.97
C PHE A 121 -14.73 9.65 5.74
N GLU A 122 -14.32 8.54 5.14
CA GLU A 122 -15.06 7.84 4.08
C GLU A 122 -14.92 6.32 4.22
N ILE A 123 -16.03 5.62 3.97
CA ILE A 123 -16.05 4.16 3.85
C ILE A 123 -16.42 3.76 2.43
N TYR A 124 -15.69 2.79 1.87
CA TYR A 124 -15.98 2.17 0.58
C TYR A 124 -16.15 0.67 0.73
N LEU A 125 -17.17 0.12 0.09
CA LEU A 125 -17.28 -1.32 -0.15
C LEU A 125 -17.01 -1.60 -1.63
N ILE A 126 -16.03 -2.45 -1.91
CA ILE A 126 -15.63 -2.86 -3.25
C ILE A 126 -15.98 -4.33 -3.44
N GLY A 127 -16.71 -4.64 -4.51
CA GLY A 127 -17.10 -6.01 -4.86
C GLY A 127 -15.95 -6.84 -5.44
N LEU A 128 -16.21 -8.13 -5.66
CA LEU A 128 -15.27 -9.04 -6.31
C LEU A 128 -14.83 -8.57 -7.70
N ASP A 129 -15.69 -7.84 -8.40
CA ASP A 129 -15.43 -7.25 -9.72
C ASP A 129 -14.57 -5.98 -9.67
N GLY A 130 -14.09 -5.61 -8.48
CA GLY A 130 -13.28 -4.41 -8.26
C GLY A 130 -14.04 -3.09 -8.34
N LYS A 131 -15.37 -3.12 -8.46
CA LYS A 131 -16.20 -1.91 -8.54
C LYS A 131 -16.71 -1.51 -7.16
N ILE A 132 -16.79 -0.19 -6.94
CA ILE A 132 -17.39 0.39 -5.74
C ILE A 132 -18.88 0.01 -5.72
N LYS A 133 -19.33 -0.56 -4.62
CA LYS A 133 -20.72 -0.96 -4.36
C LYS A 133 -21.41 -0.05 -3.36
N MET A 134 -20.62 0.57 -2.48
CA MET A 134 -21.10 1.54 -1.51
C MET A 134 -19.99 2.56 -1.24
N GLN A 135 -20.37 3.80 -1.02
CA GLN A 135 -19.58 4.89 -0.50
C GLN A 135 -20.44 5.65 0.49
N ASP A 136 -19.90 5.98 1.65
CA ASP A 136 -20.58 6.80 2.66
C ASP A 136 -19.51 7.63 3.42
N THR A 137 -19.94 8.76 3.97
CA THR A 137 -19.09 9.65 4.79
C THR A 137 -19.44 9.54 6.29
N ASN A 138 -20.41 8.69 6.62
CA ASN A 138 -20.83 8.42 7.99
C ASN A 138 -20.60 6.95 8.33
N CYS A 139 -20.62 6.63 9.62
CA CYS A 139 -20.58 5.26 10.09
C CYS A 139 -21.78 4.45 9.55
N VAL A 140 -21.51 3.29 8.97
CA VAL A 140 -22.49 2.36 8.39
C VAL A 140 -22.59 1.15 9.28
N SER A 141 -23.82 0.76 9.64
CA SER A 141 -24.05 -0.41 10.47
C SER A 141 -23.58 -1.70 9.80
N MET A 142 -23.12 -2.64 10.62
CA MET A 142 -22.66 -3.94 10.12
C MET A 142 -23.73 -4.70 9.35
N ASP A 143 -24.98 -4.67 9.81
CA ASP A 143 -26.10 -5.30 9.13
C ASP A 143 -26.29 -4.77 7.71
N LYS A 144 -26.25 -3.44 7.53
CA LYS A 144 -26.37 -2.81 6.20
C LYS A 144 -25.23 -3.25 5.27
N ILE A 145 -24.02 -3.40 5.81
CA ILE A 145 -22.86 -3.87 5.03
C ILE A 145 -23.06 -5.33 4.59
N LEU A 146 -23.44 -6.21 5.52
CA LEU A 146 -23.65 -7.63 5.24
C LEU A 146 -24.82 -7.84 4.28
N ASP A 147 -25.95 -7.18 4.48
CA ASP A 147 -27.11 -7.25 3.60
C ASP A 147 -26.77 -6.82 2.18
N LEU A 148 -25.98 -5.74 2.06
CA LEU A 148 -25.54 -5.29 0.74
C LEU A 148 -24.62 -6.33 0.08
N ILE A 149 -23.67 -6.93 0.82
CA ILE A 149 -22.80 -7.97 0.30
C ILE A 149 -23.61 -9.19 -0.15
N ASP A 150 -24.60 -9.61 0.63
CA ASP A 150 -25.41 -10.79 0.36
C ASP A 150 -26.37 -10.57 -0.82
N SER A 151 -26.76 -9.32 -1.08
CA SER A 151 -27.55 -8.95 -2.26
C SER A 151 -26.73 -8.96 -3.58
N MET A 152 -25.39 -9.01 -3.50
CA MET A 152 -24.56 -8.99 -4.70
C MET A 152 -24.64 -10.33 -5.44
N PRO A 153 -24.88 -10.34 -6.77
CA PRO A 153 -24.87 -11.57 -7.53
C PRO A 153 -23.49 -12.22 -7.43
N MET A 154 -23.45 -13.44 -6.87
CA MET A 154 -22.26 -14.27 -6.91
C MET A 154 -22.12 -14.79 -8.34
N ARG A 155 -21.07 -14.45 -9.06
CA ARG A 155 -20.72 -15.20 -10.27
C ARG A 155 -20.31 -16.60 -9.80
N LYS A 156 -21.21 -17.56 -10.00
CA LYS A 156 -20.85 -18.97 -10.02
C LYS A 156 -19.97 -19.16 -11.25
N ASN A 157 -18.69 -19.46 -11.00
CA ASN A 157 -17.83 -20.03 -12.04
C ASN A 157 -18.22 -21.49 -12.25
#